data_eafa601f942c2586e320daad8cb2c0f1
#
_entry.id   eafa601f942c2586e320daad8cb2c0f1
#
_cell.length_a   1.000
_cell.length_b   1.000
_cell.length_c   1.000
_cell.angle_alpha   90.00
_cell.angle_beta   90.00
_cell.angle_gamma   90.00
#
_symmetry.space_group_name_H-M   'P 1'
#
loop_
_entity.id
_entity.type
_entity.pdbx_description
1 polymer ?
#
loop_
_entity_poly.entity_id
_entity_poly.type
_entity_poly.pdbx_seq_one_letter_code
_entity_poly.pdbx_strand_id
1 'polypeptide(L)'
;DQVRAAKTEIQAAKQDAKRILKELPQLAKQTCQTLMKQCGNMAHEVQEAKRKYHKELAERKRLHNLVQELRGNIRVYCRVRPVSRRELENGGDEDCRQCVQFPEDGLSVEVRSAKKEKTFEYDQVFACDSTQEKVYSEIADLVVSVLDGYNVCIFAYGQTGFVAASC
;
A
#
# COMPACT_ATOMS: atom_id res chain seq x y z
N ASP A 1 -75.77 33.77 7.36
CA ASP A 1 -75.32 32.47 6.94
C ASP A 1 -73.79 32.37 6.88
N GLN A 2 -73.07 33.34 6.38
CA GLN A 2 -71.58 33.28 6.32
C GLN A 2 -70.90 33.21 7.71
N VAL A 3 -71.39 33.84 8.71
CA VAL A 3 -70.86 33.81 10.07
C VAL A 3 -71.05 32.45 10.75
N ARG A 4 -72.14 31.78 10.42
CA ARG A 4 -72.36 30.38 10.90
C ARG A 4 -71.41 29.40 10.24
N ALA A 5 -71.16 29.50 8.97
CA ALA A 5 -70.21 28.66 8.25
C ALA A 5 -68.78 28.85 8.76
N ALA A 6 -68.32 30.07 8.95
CA ALA A 6 -67.01 30.37 9.51
C ALA A 6 -66.83 29.86 10.96
N LYS A 7 -67.90 29.87 11.79
CA LYS A 7 -67.86 29.27 13.14
C LYS A 7 -67.69 27.77 13.12
N THR A 8 -68.34 27.05 12.21
CA THR A 8 -68.20 25.60 12.07
C THR A 8 -66.81 25.21 11.56
N GLU A 9 -66.23 25.96 10.62
CA GLU A 9 -64.85 25.72 10.17
C GLU A 9 -63.81 25.95 11.26
N ILE A 10 -63.95 27.00 12.05
CA ILE A 10 -63.07 27.28 13.19
C ILE A 10 -63.18 26.17 14.27
N GLN A 11 -64.39 25.64 14.49
CA GLN A 11 -64.57 24.51 15.43
C GLN A 11 -63.95 23.21 14.93
N ALA A 12 -64.09 22.90 13.64
CA ALA A 12 -63.46 21.74 13.00
C ALA A 12 -61.93 21.86 13.08
N ALA A 13 -61.36 22.98 12.69
CA ALA A 13 -59.91 23.23 12.78
C ALA A 13 -59.37 23.10 14.24
N LYS A 14 -60.12 23.56 15.23
CA LYS A 14 -59.77 23.39 16.66
C LYS A 14 -59.80 21.93 17.09
N GLN A 15 -60.70 21.11 16.59
CA GLN A 15 -60.77 19.70 16.88
C GLN A 15 -59.62 18.96 16.22
N ASP A 16 -59.30 19.25 15.00
CA ASP A 16 -58.16 18.65 14.26
C ASP A 16 -56.81 19.03 14.92
N ALA A 17 -56.64 20.29 15.31
CA ALA A 17 -55.47 20.70 16.08
C ALA A 17 -55.31 19.98 17.41
N LYS A 18 -56.39 19.76 18.14
CA LYS A 18 -56.38 18.97 19.39
C LYS A 18 -56.04 17.49 19.15
N ARG A 19 -56.48 16.91 18.03
CA ARG A 19 -56.19 15.53 17.67
C ARG A 19 -54.71 15.37 17.31
N ILE A 20 -54.17 16.26 16.48
CA ILE A 20 -52.78 16.29 16.11
C ILE A 20 -51.85 16.45 17.31
N LEU A 21 -52.16 17.39 18.20
CA LEU A 21 -51.43 17.60 19.45
C LEU A 21 -51.38 16.37 20.36
N LYS A 22 -52.42 15.54 20.33
CA LYS A 22 -52.51 14.28 21.12
C LYS A 22 -51.74 13.13 20.46
N GLU A 23 -51.74 13.06 19.14
CA GLU A 23 -51.08 11.99 18.39
C GLU A 23 -49.57 12.24 18.18
N LEU A 24 -49.14 13.49 18.08
CA LEU A 24 -47.75 13.91 17.82
C LEU A 24 -46.75 13.33 18.82
N PRO A 25 -46.97 13.32 20.14
CA PRO A 25 -46.02 12.74 21.10
C PRO A 25 -45.86 11.22 20.94
N GLN A 26 -46.90 10.51 20.56
CA GLN A 26 -46.85 9.06 20.33
C GLN A 26 -46.07 8.75 19.05
N LEU A 27 -46.29 9.48 17.98
CA LEU A 27 -45.57 9.32 16.73
C LEU A 27 -44.08 9.66 16.92
N ALA A 28 -43.78 10.76 17.62
CA ALA A 28 -42.40 11.13 17.94
C ALA A 28 -41.68 10.05 18.77
N LYS A 29 -42.37 9.44 19.73
CA LYS A 29 -41.82 8.35 20.55
C LYS A 29 -41.55 7.11 19.71
N GLN A 30 -42.44 6.74 18.81
CA GLN A 30 -42.27 5.60 17.89
C GLN A 30 -41.11 5.79 16.93
N THR A 31 -41.02 6.97 16.30
CA THR A 31 -39.89 7.28 15.39
C THR A 31 -38.56 7.30 16.14
N CYS A 32 -38.51 7.87 17.35
CA CYS A 32 -37.30 7.86 18.17
C CYS A 32 -36.85 6.43 18.54
N GLN A 33 -37.80 5.57 18.92
CA GLN A 33 -37.49 4.15 19.20
C GLN A 33 -37.01 3.40 17.99
N THR A 34 -37.58 3.65 16.81
CA THR A 34 -37.15 3.02 15.56
C THR A 34 -35.74 3.47 15.19
N LEU A 35 -35.46 4.77 15.28
CA LEU A 35 -34.13 5.32 15.04
C LEU A 35 -33.08 4.77 16.02
N MET A 36 -33.40 4.70 17.31
CA MET A 36 -32.49 4.09 18.31
C MET A 36 -32.16 2.64 17.98
N LYS A 37 -33.16 1.86 17.56
CA LYS A 37 -32.96 0.47 17.17
C LYS A 37 -32.08 0.36 15.92
N GLN A 38 -32.31 1.20 14.92
CA GLN A 38 -31.47 1.24 13.70
C GLN A 38 -30.03 1.64 14.02
N CYS A 39 -29.83 2.68 14.84
CA CYS A 39 -28.50 3.07 15.29
C CYS A 39 -27.79 1.95 16.05
N GLY A 40 -28.50 1.23 16.90
CA GLY A 40 -27.95 0.07 17.63
C GLY A 40 -27.48 -1.05 16.68
N ASN A 41 -28.31 -1.39 15.69
CA ASN A 41 -27.96 -2.38 14.69
C ASN A 41 -26.74 -1.96 13.87
N MET A 42 -26.70 -0.71 13.38
CA MET A 42 -25.57 -0.17 12.65
C MET A 42 -24.28 -0.16 13.48
N ALA A 43 -24.37 0.20 14.76
CA ALA A 43 -23.22 0.15 15.65
C ALA A 43 -22.66 -1.27 15.81
N HIS A 44 -23.53 -2.25 15.92
CA HIS A 44 -23.14 -3.66 16.00
C HIS A 44 -22.48 -4.14 14.70
N GLU A 45 -23.06 -3.82 13.55
CA GLU A 45 -22.48 -4.16 12.23
C GLU A 45 -21.11 -3.54 12.02
N VAL A 46 -20.94 -2.27 12.39
CA VAL A 46 -19.64 -1.58 12.33
C VAL A 46 -18.61 -2.27 13.24
N GLN A 47 -19.01 -2.67 14.42
CA GLN A 47 -18.11 -3.35 15.36
C GLN A 47 -17.70 -4.75 14.85
N GLU A 48 -18.63 -5.50 14.29
CA GLU A 48 -18.31 -6.77 13.64
C GLU A 48 -17.40 -6.62 12.43
N ALA A 49 -17.67 -5.62 11.58
CA ALA A 49 -16.83 -5.32 10.43
C ALA A 49 -15.40 -4.95 10.85
N LYS A 50 -15.24 -4.11 11.88
CA LYS A 50 -13.93 -3.79 12.47
C LYS A 50 -13.20 -5.03 12.98
N ARG A 51 -13.90 -5.92 13.69
CA ARG A 51 -13.30 -7.16 14.20
C ARG A 51 -12.80 -8.06 13.07
N LYS A 52 -13.60 -8.24 12.01
CA LYS A 52 -13.22 -9.00 10.81
C LYS A 52 -12.01 -8.35 10.14
N TYR A 53 -12.05 -7.05 9.92
CA TYR A 53 -10.94 -6.30 9.33
C TYR A 53 -9.62 -6.50 10.08
N HIS A 54 -9.63 -6.38 11.42
CA HIS A 54 -8.40 -6.58 12.21
C HIS A 54 -7.87 -8.01 12.12
N LYS A 55 -8.76 -9.00 12.06
CA LYS A 55 -8.36 -10.39 11.88
C LYS A 55 -7.70 -10.62 10.52
N GLU A 56 -8.32 -10.13 9.45
CA GLU A 56 -7.78 -10.25 8.09
C GLU A 56 -6.46 -9.49 7.94
N LEU A 57 -6.36 -8.30 8.56
CA LEU A 57 -5.13 -7.51 8.55
C LEU A 57 -3.98 -8.27 9.23
N ALA A 58 -4.23 -8.89 10.37
CA ALA A 58 -3.21 -9.68 11.09
C ALA A 58 -2.76 -10.89 10.26
N GLU A 59 -3.69 -11.58 9.61
CA GLU A 59 -3.37 -12.73 8.76
C GLU A 59 -2.60 -12.30 7.50
N ARG A 60 -3.00 -11.18 6.87
CA ARG A 60 -2.25 -10.61 5.75
C ARG A 60 -0.80 -10.31 6.12
N LYS A 61 -0.57 -9.67 7.28
CA LYS A 61 0.78 -9.37 7.78
C LYS A 61 1.60 -10.64 8.00
N ARG A 62 0.99 -11.63 8.63
CA ARG A 62 1.63 -12.92 8.87
C ARG A 62 2.04 -13.62 7.58
N LEU A 63 1.12 -13.67 6.60
CA LEU A 63 1.37 -14.30 5.31
C LEU A 63 2.43 -13.53 4.50
N HIS A 64 2.39 -12.20 4.51
CA HIS A 64 3.38 -11.37 3.85
C HIS A 64 4.78 -11.65 4.43
N ASN A 65 4.93 -11.70 5.75
CA ASN A 65 6.21 -12.02 6.39
C ASN A 65 6.69 -13.44 6.04
N LEU A 66 5.78 -14.42 6.03
CA LEU A 66 6.12 -15.79 5.64
C LEU A 66 6.65 -15.86 4.19
N VAL A 67 6.04 -15.11 3.26
CA VAL A 67 6.53 -15.00 1.88
C VAL A 67 7.94 -14.40 1.84
N GLN A 68 8.23 -13.36 2.65
CA GLN A 68 9.57 -12.78 2.72
C GLN A 68 10.59 -13.76 3.29
N GLU A 69 10.25 -14.56 4.29
CA GLU A 69 11.10 -15.61 4.86
C GLU A 69 11.39 -16.71 3.83
N LEU A 70 10.38 -17.15 3.08
CA LEU A 70 10.54 -18.18 2.03
C LEU A 70 11.38 -17.68 0.84
N ARG A 71 11.37 -16.40 0.53
CA ARG A 71 12.25 -15.77 -0.47
C ARG A 71 13.71 -15.69 -0.01
N GLY A 72 14.00 -15.95 1.25
CA GLY A 72 15.32 -15.86 1.87
C GLY A 72 15.52 -14.62 2.71
N ASN A 73 16.08 -14.81 3.90
CA ASN A 73 16.32 -13.73 4.87
C ASN A 73 17.46 -12.79 4.45
N ILE A 74 18.41 -13.30 3.67
CA ILE A 74 19.52 -12.53 3.11
C ILE A 74 19.39 -12.59 1.60
N ARG A 75 19.30 -11.42 0.98
CA ARG A 75 19.25 -11.27 -0.48
C ARG A 75 20.34 -10.33 -0.92
N VAL A 76 21.07 -10.72 -1.93
CA VAL A 76 22.20 -9.96 -2.44
C VAL A 76 21.89 -9.54 -3.87
N TYR A 77 21.75 -8.24 -4.08
CA TYR A 77 21.49 -7.65 -5.39
C TYR A 77 22.75 -7.01 -5.95
N CYS A 78 23.00 -7.24 -7.23
CA CYS A 78 24.08 -6.60 -7.93
C CYS A 78 23.51 -5.54 -8.91
N ARG A 79 24.00 -4.32 -8.83
CA ARG A 79 23.69 -3.27 -9.80
C ARG A 79 24.96 -2.80 -10.47
N VAL A 80 25.01 -2.97 -11.77
CA VAL A 80 26.14 -2.48 -12.59
C VAL A 80 25.83 -1.07 -13.05
N ARG A 81 26.73 -0.13 -12.79
CA ARG A 81 26.57 1.25 -13.23
C ARG A 81 26.84 1.41 -14.72
N PRO A 82 26.22 2.37 -15.40
CA PRO A 82 26.63 2.75 -16.75
C PRO A 82 28.06 3.31 -16.73
N VAL A 83 28.74 3.15 -17.86
CA VAL A 83 30.08 3.70 -18.05
C VAL A 83 30.06 5.23 -17.97
N SER A 84 30.95 5.81 -17.17
CA SER A 84 31.01 7.27 -17.01
C SER A 84 31.61 7.97 -18.23
N ARG A 85 31.27 9.25 -18.43
CA ARG A 85 31.84 10.05 -19.56
C ARG A 85 33.38 10.08 -19.55
N ARG A 86 33.99 10.13 -18.37
CA ARG A 86 35.47 10.11 -18.23
C ARG A 86 36.07 8.78 -18.66
N GLU A 87 35.38 7.68 -18.45
CA GLU A 87 35.81 6.36 -18.89
C GLU A 87 35.68 6.22 -20.41
N LEU A 88 34.63 6.80 -20.99
CA LEU A 88 34.43 6.87 -22.44
C LEU A 88 35.53 7.71 -23.13
N GLU A 89 35.89 8.88 -22.59
CA GLU A 89 36.91 9.77 -23.11
C GLU A 89 38.32 9.17 -23.07
N ASN A 90 38.58 8.28 -22.11
CA ASN A 90 39.89 7.59 -21.97
C ASN A 90 39.97 6.27 -22.77
N GLY A 91 39.13 6.08 -23.78
CA GLY A 91 39.14 4.90 -24.65
C GLY A 91 38.54 3.63 -24.06
N GLY A 92 37.78 3.77 -22.97
CA GLY A 92 37.22 2.62 -22.22
C GLY A 92 35.94 2.03 -22.80
N ASP A 93 35.41 2.51 -23.91
CA ASP A 93 34.04 2.16 -24.33
C ASP A 93 33.90 0.71 -24.82
N GLU A 94 34.86 0.16 -25.55
CA GLU A 94 34.83 -1.24 -25.99
C GLU A 94 35.30 -2.20 -24.92
N ASP A 95 36.36 -1.85 -24.20
CA ASP A 95 36.93 -2.71 -23.14
C ASP A 95 36.00 -2.86 -21.93
N CYS A 96 35.33 -1.78 -21.50
CA CYS A 96 34.45 -1.83 -20.32
C CYS A 96 33.15 -2.62 -20.55
N ARG A 97 32.58 -2.54 -21.77
CA ARG A 97 31.40 -3.33 -22.17
C ARG A 97 31.72 -4.80 -22.35
N GLN A 98 32.94 -5.12 -22.74
CA GLN A 98 33.41 -6.48 -22.89
C GLN A 98 33.80 -7.12 -21.55
N CYS A 99 34.20 -6.29 -20.57
CA CYS A 99 34.61 -6.80 -19.24
C CYS A 99 33.46 -7.36 -18.41
N VAL A 100 32.23 -6.92 -18.63
CA VAL A 100 31.06 -7.37 -17.85
C VAL A 100 29.98 -7.85 -18.81
N GLN A 101 29.63 -9.13 -18.69
CA GLN A 101 28.55 -9.74 -19.46
C GLN A 101 27.41 -10.15 -18.55
N PHE A 102 26.20 -10.08 -19.08
CA PHE A 102 24.96 -10.42 -18.38
C PHE A 102 24.36 -11.63 -19.09
N PRO A 103 24.43 -12.83 -18.49
CA PRO A 103 23.68 -13.98 -18.97
C PRO A 103 22.18 -13.71 -18.95
N GLU A 104 21.43 -14.43 -19.78
CA GLU A 104 19.97 -14.25 -19.89
C GLU A 104 19.19 -14.65 -18.63
N ASP A 105 19.82 -15.33 -17.69
CA ASP A 105 19.23 -15.75 -16.42
C ASP A 105 18.89 -14.57 -15.48
N GLY A 106 19.53 -13.42 -15.66
CA GLY A 106 19.33 -12.23 -14.82
C GLY A 106 19.83 -12.39 -13.38
N LEU A 107 20.51 -13.49 -13.06
CA LEU A 107 20.98 -13.84 -11.72
C LEU A 107 22.50 -13.84 -11.64
N SER A 108 23.19 -13.89 -12.75
CA SER A 108 24.65 -13.98 -12.79
C SER A 108 25.29 -12.80 -13.51
N VAL A 109 26.53 -12.52 -13.15
CA VAL A 109 27.40 -11.54 -13.79
C VAL A 109 28.74 -12.21 -14.12
N GLU A 110 29.12 -12.15 -15.37
CA GLU A 110 30.42 -12.61 -15.81
C GLU A 110 31.38 -11.43 -15.94
N VAL A 111 32.49 -11.51 -15.21
CA VAL A 111 33.56 -10.50 -15.27
C VAL A 111 34.77 -11.10 -15.98
N ARG A 112 35.06 -10.53 -17.16
CA ARG A 112 36.23 -10.91 -17.96
C ARG A 112 37.38 -9.95 -17.68
N SER A 113 38.49 -10.50 -17.27
CA SER A 113 39.76 -9.81 -17.18
C SER A 113 40.75 -10.46 -18.11
N ALA A 114 41.77 -9.73 -18.55
CA ALA A 114 42.80 -10.21 -19.52
C ALA A 114 43.42 -11.59 -19.17
N LYS A 115 43.32 -12.06 -17.94
CA LYS A 115 43.87 -13.32 -17.47
C LYS A 115 42.87 -14.33 -16.89
N LYS A 116 41.65 -13.92 -16.57
CA LYS A 116 40.65 -14.78 -15.90
C LYS A 116 39.24 -14.31 -16.20
N GLU A 117 38.35 -15.25 -16.39
CA GLU A 117 36.91 -15.10 -16.39
C GLU A 117 36.35 -15.59 -15.05
N LYS A 118 35.44 -14.83 -14.44
CA LYS A 118 34.79 -15.17 -13.20
C LYS A 118 33.31 -14.89 -13.29
N THR A 119 32.50 -15.85 -12.92
CA THR A 119 31.05 -15.73 -12.78
C THR A 119 30.70 -15.53 -11.32
N PHE A 120 29.81 -14.59 -11.05
CA PHE A 120 29.26 -14.32 -9.72
C PHE A 120 27.74 -14.46 -9.80
N GLU A 121 27.18 -15.19 -8.86
CA GLU A 121 25.74 -15.41 -8.74
C GLU A 121 25.14 -14.51 -7.65
N TYR A 122 23.95 -13.97 -7.93
CA TYR A 122 23.20 -13.07 -7.07
C TYR A 122 21.71 -13.46 -7.09
N ASP A 123 20.93 -12.96 -6.14
CA ASP A 123 19.48 -13.14 -6.15
C ASP A 123 18.81 -12.31 -7.28
N GLN A 124 19.43 -11.19 -7.67
CA GLN A 124 19.03 -10.37 -8.81
C GLN A 124 20.20 -9.53 -9.32
N VAL A 125 20.29 -9.39 -10.63
CA VAL A 125 21.27 -8.53 -11.31
C VAL A 125 20.54 -7.42 -12.08
N PHE A 126 20.97 -6.19 -11.86
CA PHE A 126 20.51 -5.02 -12.58
C PHE A 126 21.62 -4.55 -13.52
N ALA A 127 21.37 -4.67 -14.82
CA ALA A 127 22.28 -4.21 -15.87
C ALA A 127 22.35 -2.67 -15.90
N CYS A 128 23.28 -2.15 -16.71
CA CYS A 128 23.58 -0.72 -16.79
C CYS A 128 22.40 0.17 -17.21
N ASP A 129 21.40 -0.39 -17.90
CA ASP A 129 20.18 0.28 -18.37
C ASP A 129 19.04 0.24 -17.36
N SER A 130 19.21 -0.46 -16.24
CA SER A 130 18.18 -0.62 -15.24
C SER A 130 17.85 0.70 -14.53
N THR A 131 16.58 1.08 -14.55
CA THR A 131 16.08 2.29 -13.88
C THR A 131 16.03 2.11 -12.37
N GLN A 132 16.01 3.23 -11.64
CA GLN A 132 15.86 3.23 -10.19
C GLN A 132 14.49 2.63 -9.76
N GLU A 133 13.46 2.83 -10.55
CA GLU A 133 12.12 2.28 -10.32
C GLU A 133 12.14 0.75 -10.33
N LYS A 134 12.87 0.15 -11.29
CA LYS A 134 13.03 -1.30 -11.36
C LYS A 134 13.77 -1.86 -10.14
N VAL A 135 14.81 -1.17 -9.68
CA VAL A 135 15.52 -1.57 -8.45
C VAL A 135 14.61 -1.44 -7.24
N TYR A 136 13.85 -0.34 -7.15
CA TYR A 136 12.93 -0.12 -6.03
C TYR A 136 11.80 -1.16 -6.00
N SER A 137 11.26 -1.59 -7.13
CA SER A 137 10.18 -2.59 -7.17
C SER A 137 10.57 -3.90 -6.51
N GLU A 138 11.85 -4.31 -6.59
CA GLU A 138 12.34 -5.55 -5.95
C GLU A 138 12.47 -5.43 -4.42
N ILE A 139 12.68 -4.22 -3.92
CA ILE A 139 12.81 -3.98 -2.48
C ILE A 139 11.53 -3.40 -1.83
N ALA A 140 10.52 -3.05 -2.62
CA ALA A 140 9.28 -2.43 -2.13
C ALA A 140 8.57 -3.30 -1.08
N ASP A 141 8.58 -4.62 -1.25
CA ASP A 141 8.00 -5.57 -0.30
C ASP A 141 8.67 -5.50 1.09
N LEU A 142 9.97 -5.17 1.15
CA LEU A 142 10.68 -4.97 2.41
C LEU A 142 10.21 -3.70 3.13
N VAL A 143 9.91 -2.65 2.38
CA VAL A 143 9.33 -1.41 2.94
C VAL A 143 7.97 -1.70 3.55
N VAL A 144 7.13 -2.51 2.89
CA VAL A 144 5.84 -2.95 3.45
C VAL A 144 6.04 -3.74 4.74
N SER A 145 7.05 -4.62 4.80
CA SER A 145 7.39 -5.37 6.02
C SER A 145 7.75 -4.45 7.18
N VAL A 146 8.50 -3.36 6.93
CA VAL A 146 8.81 -2.36 7.96
C VAL A 146 7.54 -1.67 8.47
N LEU A 147 6.63 -1.28 7.58
CA LEU A 147 5.34 -0.67 7.95
C LEU A 147 4.45 -1.63 8.75
N ASP A 148 4.58 -2.92 8.50
CA ASP A 148 3.87 -3.97 9.25
C ASP A 148 4.51 -4.26 10.63
N GLY A 149 5.70 -3.67 10.92
CA GLY A 149 6.38 -3.74 12.22
C GLY A 149 7.55 -4.72 12.28
N TYR A 150 8.01 -5.24 11.15
CA TYR A 150 9.19 -6.12 11.09
C TYR A 150 10.48 -5.31 10.93
N ASN A 151 11.57 -5.81 11.51
CA ASN A 151 12.88 -5.19 11.37
C ASN A 151 13.50 -5.60 10.03
N VAL A 152 13.90 -4.61 9.24
CA VAL A 152 14.58 -4.79 7.96
C VAL A 152 15.85 -3.96 7.95
N CYS A 153 16.92 -4.51 7.40
CA CYS A 153 18.17 -3.80 7.21
C CYS A 153 18.59 -3.90 5.74
N ILE A 154 18.87 -2.75 5.14
CA ILE A 154 19.33 -2.66 3.75
C ILE A 154 20.72 -2.04 3.75
N PHE A 155 21.69 -2.78 3.22
CA PHE A 155 23.05 -2.30 3.04
C PHE A 155 23.28 -1.97 1.56
N ALA A 156 23.56 -0.71 1.26
CA ALA A 156 24.06 -0.32 -0.03
C ALA A 156 25.57 -0.05 0.09
N TYR A 157 26.37 -0.82 -0.62
CA TYR A 157 27.82 -0.67 -0.58
C TYR A 157 28.42 -0.77 -1.98
N GLY A 158 29.58 -0.21 -2.16
CA GLY A 158 30.29 -0.18 -3.43
C GLY A 158 31.57 0.65 -3.34
N GLN A 159 32.19 0.89 -4.47
CA GLN A 159 33.36 1.76 -4.54
C GLN A 159 32.98 3.19 -4.13
N THR A 160 33.85 3.89 -3.41
CA THR A 160 33.62 5.24 -2.86
C THR A 160 33.09 6.21 -3.92
N GLY A 161 32.02 6.94 -3.55
CA GLY A 161 31.33 7.89 -4.43
C GLY A 161 30.08 7.32 -5.11
N PHE A 162 29.79 6.03 -4.99
CA PHE A 162 28.73 5.34 -5.70
C PHE A 162 27.38 5.32 -4.98
N VAL A 163 27.40 5.31 -3.67
CA VAL A 163 26.19 5.09 -2.83
C VAL A 163 25.37 6.37 -2.66
N ALA A 164 25.97 7.52 -2.79
CA ALA A 164 25.33 8.81 -2.43
C ALA A 164 24.31 9.33 -3.45
N ALA A 165 24.20 8.74 -4.62
CA ALA A 165 23.35 9.27 -5.71
C ALA A 165 22.00 8.53 -5.87
N SER A 166 21.64 7.60 -4.98
CA SER A 166 20.53 6.68 -5.19
C SER A 166 19.52 6.60 -4.04
N CYS A 167 19.60 7.52 -3.06
CA CYS A 167 18.57 7.65 -2.01
C CYS A 167 17.62 8.79 -2.32
#